data_28bf5d37c3f0a199b9e031023e4a2555
#
_entry.id   28bf5d37c3f0a199b9e031023e4a2555
#
_cell.length_a   1.000
_cell.length_b   1.000
_cell.length_c   1.000
_cell.angle_alpha   90.00
_cell.angle_beta   90.00
_cell.angle_gamma   90.00
#
_symmetry.space_group_name_H-M   'P 1'
#
loop_
_entity.id
_entity.type
_entity.pdbx_description
1 polymer ?
#
loop_
_entity_poly.entity_id
_entity_poly.type
_entity_poly.pdbx_seq_one_letter_code
_entity_poly.pdbx_strand_id
1 'polypeptide(L)'
;MIRGVIRKAIWLTGVAVAMVMCSMAALSGIKRETDMNPRAVQQEGFTVMGIAVRTSNAEQMTEARPIGKQWERLFREGVLAAIPNKADGNIVAVYTEYASDKDGEYTYLLGARVTKMESVPAGIIVKNVPAGRYAVFTSERGPVQKVVVGMWQRVWATPKDALGGDRTYKADFEVYDQRAQNPADAVVDLYVAVR
;
A
#
# COMPACT_ATOMS: atom_id res chain seq x y z
N MET A 1 36.57 81.54 -10.65
CA MET A 1 38.05 81.64 -10.44
C MET A 1 38.54 80.20 -10.15
N ILE A 2 39.43 79.76 -11.06
CA ILE A 2 40.62 78.93 -10.83
C ILE A 2 40.32 77.46 -10.40
N ARG A 3 40.38 76.52 -11.37
CA ARG A 3 41.53 75.69 -11.80
C ARG A 3 42.07 74.81 -10.67
N GLY A 4 42.18 73.52 -10.84
CA GLY A 4 42.94 72.62 -11.72
C GLY A 4 42.68 71.20 -11.32
N VAL A 5 42.48 70.31 -12.21
CA VAL A 5 43.41 69.54 -13.07
C VAL A 5 44.52 68.84 -12.29
N ILE A 6 44.54 67.53 -12.47
CA ILE A 6 45.63 66.56 -12.75
C ILE A 6 45.33 65.22 -12.02
N ARG A 7 44.96 64.20 -12.75
CA ARG A 7 45.70 63.19 -13.53
C ARG A 7 46.32 62.04 -12.70
N LYS A 8 45.85 60.84 -13.08
CA LYS A 8 46.62 59.57 -13.25
C LYS A 8 47.10 58.87 -11.99
N ALA A 9 46.83 57.58 -11.83
CA ALA A 9 47.26 56.41 -12.59
C ALA A 9 46.59 55.20 -11.96
N ILE A 10 45.90 54.33 -12.71
CA ILE A 10 46.29 52.98 -13.13
C ILE A 10 47.20 52.27 -12.11
N TRP A 11 46.68 51.17 -11.55
CA TRP A 11 47.32 49.87 -11.67
C TRP A 11 46.26 48.75 -11.28
N LEU A 12 46.18 47.78 -12.19
CA LEU A 12 45.50 46.53 -12.08
C LEU A 12 46.02 45.73 -10.89
N THR A 13 45.15 45.12 -10.13
CA THR A 13 45.34 43.76 -9.68
C THR A 13 43.96 43.12 -9.60
N GLY A 14 43.75 42.18 -10.50
CA GLY A 14 42.60 41.34 -10.52
C GLY A 14 42.65 40.39 -9.33
N VAL A 15 41.60 40.42 -8.53
CA VAL A 15 41.23 39.29 -7.68
C VAL A 15 39.87 38.89 -8.14
N ALA A 16 39.84 37.80 -8.86
CA ALA A 16 38.63 37.07 -9.17
C ALA A 16 38.00 36.61 -7.83
N VAL A 17 37.03 37.35 -7.37
CA VAL A 17 36.10 36.85 -6.36
C VAL A 17 35.24 35.82 -7.08
N ALA A 18 35.68 34.57 -6.99
CA ALA A 18 34.85 33.44 -7.33
C ALA A 18 33.57 33.55 -6.51
N MET A 19 32.48 33.88 -7.19
CA MET A 19 31.12 33.74 -6.71
C MET A 19 30.88 32.23 -6.48
N VAL A 20 31.17 31.76 -5.28
CA VAL A 20 30.57 30.53 -4.78
C VAL A 20 29.12 30.86 -4.52
N MET A 21 28.35 30.89 -5.58
CA MET A 21 26.92 30.69 -5.47
C MET A 21 26.72 29.25 -4.98
N CYS A 22 26.71 29.12 -3.67
CA CYS A 22 26.17 27.96 -3.01
C CYS A 22 24.70 27.90 -3.43
N SER A 23 24.45 27.16 -4.52
CA SER A 23 23.12 26.71 -4.86
C SER A 23 22.66 25.84 -3.73
N MET A 24 22.06 26.45 -2.72
CA MET A 24 21.09 25.79 -1.86
C MET A 24 19.83 25.58 -2.69
N ALA A 25 19.98 24.86 -3.81
CA ALA A 25 18.86 24.27 -4.49
C ALA A 25 18.32 23.18 -3.59
N ALA A 26 17.23 23.54 -2.93
CA ALA A 26 16.06 22.71 -2.72
C ALA A 26 16.35 21.19 -2.75
N LEU A 27 16.81 20.64 -1.65
CA LEU A 27 16.57 19.24 -1.29
C LEU A 27 15.14 19.10 -0.78
N SER A 28 14.18 19.74 -1.45
CA SER A 28 12.77 19.47 -1.30
C SER A 28 12.46 18.26 -2.16
N GLY A 29 12.47 17.07 -1.48
CA GLY A 29 11.57 15.99 -1.80
C GLY A 29 11.48 15.56 -3.27
N ILE A 30 12.58 15.20 -3.91
CA ILE A 30 12.49 14.25 -5.03
C ILE A 30 12.10 12.91 -4.37
N LYS A 31 10.80 12.69 -4.23
CA LYS A 31 10.23 11.38 -3.97
C LYS A 31 10.78 10.50 -5.08
N ARG A 32 11.73 9.62 -4.75
CA ARG A 32 12.38 8.79 -5.76
C ARG A 32 11.28 8.00 -6.46
N GLU A 33 11.21 8.11 -7.78
CA GLU A 33 10.30 7.35 -8.65
C GLU A 33 10.39 5.84 -8.38
N THR A 34 11.51 5.38 -7.82
CA THR A 34 11.74 4.01 -7.34
C THR A 34 10.86 3.59 -6.18
N ASP A 35 10.35 4.51 -5.36
CA ASP A 35 9.43 4.19 -4.25
C ASP A 35 7.98 4.00 -4.73
N MET A 36 7.70 4.29 -6.00
CA MET A 36 6.38 4.19 -6.61
C MET A 36 6.10 2.82 -7.25
N ASN A 37 7.13 2.06 -7.60
CA ASN A 37 6.98 0.75 -8.24
C ASN A 37 6.76 -0.35 -7.19
N PRO A 38 5.89 -1.34 -7.48
CA PRO A 38 5.70 -2.46 -6.57
C PRO A 38 6.97 -3.31 -6.47
N ARG A 39 7.20 -3.87 -5.29
CA ARG A 39 8.27 -4.83 -5.05
C ARG A 39 7.79 -6.24 -5.42
N ALA A 40 8.50 -6.92 -6.31
CA ALA A 40 8.20 -8.32 -6.63
C ALA A 40 8.66 -9.25 -5.49
N VAL A 41 7.78 -10.18 -5.07
CA VAL A 41 8.10 -11.21 -4.09
C VAL A 41 7.56 -12.56 -4.51
N GLN A 42 8.25 -13.62 -4.08
CA GLN A 42 7.73 -14.97 -4.05
C GLN A 42 7.10 -15.20 -2.68
N GLN A 43 5.79 -15.44 -2.65
CA GLN A 43 5.02 -15.67 -1.43
C GLN A 43 4.68 -17.15 -1.31
N GLU A 44 4.95 -17.73 -0.16
CA GLU A 44 4.47 -19.06 0.21
C GLU A 44 2.95 -19.04 0.42
N GLY A 45 2.30 -20.15 0.09
CA GLY A 45 0.87 -20.31 0.35
C GLY A 45 0.57 -20.33 1.84
N PHE A 46 -0.59 -19.78 2.22
CA PHE A 46 -1.03 -19.78 3.62
C PHE A 46 -2.56 -19.84 3.74
N THR A 47 -3.01 -20.21 4.93
CA THR A 47 -4.43 -20.29 5.25
C THR A 47 -4.86 -19.09 6.08
N VAL A 48 -6.04 -18.56 5.80
CA VAL A 48 -6.69 -17.46 6.54
C VAL A 48 -8.03 -17.94 7.07
N MET A 49 -8.30 -17.68 8.33
CA MET A 49 -9.61 -17.80 8.96
C MET A 49 -10.20 -16.41 9.20
N GLY A 50 -11.51 -16.26 8.96
CA GLY A 50 -12.17 -14.97 9.14
C GLY A 50 -13.63 -14.97 8.76
N ILE A 51 -14.19 -13.80 8.59
CA ILE A 51 -15.55 -13.57 8.11
C ILE A 51 -15.50 -13.12 6.64
N ALA A 52 -16.46 -13.57 5.85
CA ALA A 52 -16.46 -13.29 4.42
C ALA A 52 -17.78 -12.67 3.94
N VAL A 53 -17.69 -11.96 2.82
CA VAL A 53 -18.82 -11.43 2.07
C VAL A 53 -18.53 -11.52 0.57
N ARG A 54 -19.55 -11.83 -0.22
CA ARG A 54 -19.50 -11.72 -1.67
C ARG A 54 -19.83 -10.29 -2.07
N THR A 55 -19.01 -9.64 -2.91
CA THR A 55 -19.18 -8.24 -3.26
C THR A 55 -18.43 -7.87 -4.55
N SER A 56 -18.54 -6.62 -4.97
CA SER A 56 -17.82 -6.04 -6.10
C SER A 56 -17.29 -4.65 -5.78
N ASN A 57 -16.38 -4.12 -6.59
CA ASN A 57 -15.93 -2.72 -6.45
C ASN A 57 -17.07 -1.73 -6.64
N ALA A 58 -18.05 -2.03 -7.51
CA ALA A 58 -19.22 -1.19 -7.71
C ALA A 58 -20.07 -1.06 -6.43
N GLU A 59 -20.28 -2.17 -5.70
CA GLU A 59 -21.02 -2.14 -4.43
C GLU A 59 -20.34 -1.32 -3.34
N GLN A 60 -19.00 -1.24 -3.32
CA GLN A 60 -18.27 -0.42 -2.34
C GLN A 60 -18.55 1.08 -2.50
N MET A 61 -19.00 1.50 -3.69
CA MET A 61 -19.38 2.89 -3.99
C MET A 61 -20.82 3.23 -3.59
N THR A 62 -21.61 2.24 -3.13
CA THR A 62 -22.98 2.42 -2.66
C THR A 62 -23.03 2.61 -1.14
N GLU A 63 -24.22 2.93 -0.60
CA GLU A 63 -24.46 2.95 0.84
C GLU A 63 -24.32 1.58 1.52
N ALA A 64 -24.41 0.49 0.74
CA ALA A 64 -24.25 -0.87 1.27
C ALA A 64 -22.87 -1.09 1.91
N ARG A 65 -21.79 -0.57 1.30
CA ARG A 65 -20.41 -0.65 1.78
C ARG A 65 -20.06 -1.97 2.45
N PRO A 66 -20.19 -3.12 1.76
CA PRO A 66 -20.05 -4.44 2.40
C PRO A 66 -18.71 -4.64 3.12
N ILE A 67 -17.61 -4.16 2.56
CA ILE A 67 -16.28 -4.24 3.19
C ILE A 67 -16.24 -3.45 4.51
N GLY A 68 -16.78 -2.23 4.54
CA GLY A 68 -16.85 -1.43 5.76
C GLY A 68 -17.63 -2.14 6.87
N LYS A 69 -18.76 -2.77 6.52
CA LYS A 69 -19.56 -3.57 7.46
C LYS A 69 -18.81 -4.81 7.99
N GLN A 70 -17.93 -5.43 7.17
CA GLN A 70 -17.11 -6.54 7.65
C GLN A 70 -16.07 -6.07 8.68
N TRP A 71 -15.47 -4.89 8.49
CA TRP A 71 -14.58 -4.29 9.49
C TRP A 71 -15.30 -3.99 10.81
N GLU A 72 -16.48 -3.38 10.75
CA GLU A 72 -17.30 -3.13 11.93
C GLU A 72 -17.65 -4.44 12.64
N ARG A 73 -18.00 -5.48 11.88
CA ARG A 73 -18.35 -6.81 12.39
C ARG A 73 -17.15 -7.49 13.05
N LEU A 74 -15.96 -7.41 12.42
CA LEU A 74 -14.72 -8.00 12.94
C LEU A 74 -14.44 -7.55 14.38
N PHE A 75 -14.58 -6.24 14.64
CA PHE A 75 -14.31 -5.66 15.95
C PHE A 75 -15.47 -5.84 16.91
N ARG A 76 -16.69 -5.59 16.49
CA ARG A 76 -17.89 -5.70 17.35
C ARG A 76 -18.12 -7.12 17.87
N GLU A 77 -17.89 -8.11 17.03
CA GLU A 77 -18.12 -9.52 17.39
C GLU A 77 -16.87 -10.21 17.93
N GLY A 78 -15.74 -9.50 18.03
CA GLY A 78 -14.49 -10.07 18.54
C GLY A 78 -13.96 -11.25 17.71
N VAL A 79 -14.20 -11.23 16.39
CA VAL A 79 -13.88 -12.33 15.46
C VAL A 79 -12.44 -12.81 15.60
N LEU A 80 -11.48 -11.87 15.71
CA LEU A 80 -10.05 -12.22 15.84
C LEU A 80 -9.75 -13.01 17.12
N ALA A 81 -10.49 -12.78 18.20
CA ALA A 81 -10.30 -13.55 19.44
C ALA A 81 -10.80 -15.00 19.31
N ALA A 82 -11.80 -15.24 18.47
CA ALA A 82 -12.34 -16.57 18.21
C ALA A 82 -11.45 -17.43 17.29
N ILE A 83 -10.55 -16.84 16.50
CA ILE A 83 -9.68 -17.56 15.57
C ILE A 83 -8.54 -18.26 16.35
N PRO A 84 -8.46 -19.61 16.32
CA PRO A 84 -7.38 -20.35 16.97
C PRO A 84 -6.10 -20.33 16.12
N ASN A 85 -4.97 -20.68 16.75
CA ASN A 85 -3.68 -20.93 16.09
C ASN A 85 -3.24 -19.82 15.13
N LYS A 86 -3.52 -18.55 15.47
CA LYS A 86 -3.03 -17.41 14.66
C LYS A 86 -1.52 -17.45 14.53
N ALA A 87 -1.02 -17.20 13.31
CA ALA A 87 0.41 -17.16 13.01
C ALA A 87 1.10 -15.95 13.64
N ASP A 88 0.37 -14.84 13.74
CA ASP A 88 0.84 -13.56 14.24
C ASP A 88 -0.34 -12.69 14.73
N GLY A 89 -0.07 -11.42 15.06
CA GLY A 89 -1.08 -10.44 15.47
C GLY A 89 -1.67 -9.62 14.33
N ASN A 90 -1.36 -9.93 13.07
CA ASN A 90 -1.78 -9.14 11.93
C ASN A 90 -3.23 -9.47 11.54
N ILE A 91 -3.93 -8.45 11.01
CA ILE A 91 -5.18 -8.65 10.29
C ILE A 91 -4.85 -8.81 8.82
N VAL A 92 -5.50 -9.76 8.15
CA VAL A 92 -5.36 -10.00 6.72
C VAL A 92 -6.73 -9.88 6.06
N ALA A 93 -6.80 -9.08 5.00
CA ALA A 93 -7.96 -8.98 4.13
C ALA A 93 -7.63 -9.65 2.79
N VAL A 94 -8.40 -10.67 2.40
CA VAL A 94 -8.18 -11.47 1.19
C VAL A 94 -9.29 -11.20 0.19
N TYR A 95 -8.92 -10.91 -1.04
CA TYR A 95 -9.78 -10.79 -2.22
C TYR A 95 -9.56 -12.04 -3.08
N THR A 96 -10.56 -12.88 -3.22
CA THR A 96 -10.41 -14.15 -3.91
C THR A 96 -11.71 -14.56 -4.63
N GLU A 97 -11.66 -15.67 -5.37
CA GLU A 97 -12.83 -16.16 -6.11
C GLU A 97 -13.43 -15.07 -7.01
N TYR A 98 -12.56 -14.35 -7.69
CA TYR A 98 -12.98 -13.35 -8.68
C TYR A 98 -13.79 -14.01 -9.79
N ALA A 99 -14.96 -13.45 -10.11
CA ALA A 99 -15.79 -13.93 -11.22
C ALA A 99 -15.13 -13.65 -12.58
N SER A 100 -14.35 -12.56 -12.66
CA SER A 100 -13.59 -12.19 -13.85
C SER A 100 -12.31 -11.42 -13.47
N ASP A 101 -12.36 -10.13 -13.56
CA ASP A 101 -11.27 -9.20 -13.25
C ASP A 101 -11.68 -8.23 -12.12
N LYS A 102 -11.08 -7.03 -12.09
CA LYS A 102 -11.38 -5.99 -11.09
C LYS A 102 -12.84 -5.48 -11.11
N ASP A 103 -13.56 -5.68 -12.22
CA ASP A 103 -14.93 -5.20 -12.39
C ASP A 103 -15.97 -6.29 -12.05
N GLY A 104 -15.51 -7.55 -11.90
CA GLY A 104 -16.33 -8.66 -11.47
C GLY A 104 -16.55 -8.71 -9.96
N GLU A 105 -17.42 -9.62 -9.54
CA GLU A 105 -17.59 -9.94 -8.12
C GLU A 105 -16.37 -10.73 -7.59
N TYR A 106 -16.11 -10.60 -6.31
CA TYR A 106 -15.11 -11.36 -5.57
C TYR A 106 -15.59 -11.69 -4.15
N THR A 107 -14.97 -12.68 -3.55
CA THR A 107 -15.12 -12.94 -2.12
C THR A 107 -14.09 -12.12 -1.35
N TYR A 108 -14.57 -11.26 -0.45
CA TYR A 108 -13.75 -10.54 0.51
C TYR A 108 -13.79 -11.27 1.84
N LEU A 109 -12.63 -11.75 2.32
CA LEU A 109 -12.48 -12.39 3.62
C LEU A 109 -11.58 -11.55 4.51
N LEU A 110 -12.03 -11.25 5.72
CA LEU A 110 -11.32 -10.45 6.70
C LEU A 110 -11.06 -11.28 7.96
N GLY A 111 -9.80 -11.44 8.36
CA GLY A 111 -9.44 -12.29 9.49
C GLY A 111 -7.94 -12.32 9.79
N ALA A 112 -7.42 -13.50 10.10
CA ALA A 112 -6.03 -13.72 10.45
C ALA A 112 -5.44 -14.97 9.79
N ARG A 113 -4.13 -14.96 9.54
CA ARG A 113 -3.38 -16.16 9.12
C ARG A 113 -3.34 -17.15 10.27
N VAL A 114 -3.43 -18.45 9.93
CA VAL A 114 -3.36 -19.53 10.91
C VAL A 114 -2.22 -20.50 10.54
N THR A 115 -1.60 -21.07 11.57
CA THR A 115 -0.52 -22.05 11.41
C THR A 115 -1.05 -23.46 11.29
N LYS A 116 -2.27 -23.72 11.83
CA LYS A 116 -2.93 -25.02 11.85
C LYS A 116 -4.42 -24.84 11.70
N MET A 117 -5.08 -25.82 11.09
CA MET A 117 -6.52 -25.92 10.98
C MET A 117 -7.03 -27.14 11.76
N GLU A 118 -7.10 -27.04 13.08
CA GLU A 118 -7.59 -28.10 13.96
C GLU A 118 -9.10 -28.02 14.16
N SER A 119 -9.64 -26.80 14.27
CA SER A 119 -11.07 -26.53 14.38
C SER A 119 -11.42 -25.22 13.73
N VAL A 120 -12.62 -25.13 13.17
CA VAL A 120 -13.17 -23.92 12.60
C VAL A 120 -14.35 -23.46 13.45
N PRO A 121 -14.27 -22.32 14.14
CA PRO A 121 -15.38 -21.83 14.95
C PRO A 121 -16.62 -21.53 14.10
N ALA A 122 -17.80 -21.63 14.71
CA ALA A 122 -19.05 -21.32 14.02
C ALA A 122 -19.04 -19.90 13.47
N GLY A 123 -19.48 -19.74 12.21
CA GLY A 123 -19.51 -18.44 11.52
C GLY A 123 -18.15 -17.97 10.95
N ILE A 124 -17.09 -18.75 11.14
CA ILE A 124 -15.77 -18.49 10.55
C ILE A 124 -15.65 -19.26 9.23
N ILE A 125 -15.09 -18.60 8.23
CA ILE A 125 -14.78 -19.13 6.90
C ILE A 125 -13.27 -19.34 6.79
N VAL A 126 -12.86 -20.36 6.05
CA VAL A 126 -11.46 -20.67 5.75
C VAL A 126 -11.18 -20.46 4.26
N LYS A 127 -10.11 -19.76 3.94
CA LYS A 127 -9.61 -19.61 2.57
C LYS A 127 -8.11 -19.84 2.53
N ASN A 128 -7.65 -20.43 1.42
CA ASN A 128 -6.24 -20.60 1.13
C ASN A 128 -5.79 -19.52 0.15
N VAL A 129 -4.73 -18.82 0.50
CA VAL A 129 -4.00 -17.93 -0.40
C VAL A 129 -2.90 -18.77 -1.07
N PRO A 130 -2.90 -18.90 -2.39
CA PRO A 130 -1.93 -19.76 -3.08
C PRO A 130 -0.51 -19.19 -3.00
N ALA A 131 0.48 -20.07 -3.03
CA ALA A 131 1.86 -19.68 -3.30
C ALA A 131 1.98 -19.09 -4.71
N GLY A 132 2.87 -18.12 -4.90
CA GLY A 132 3.08 -17.51 -6.20
C GLY A 132 3.86 -16.19 -6.14
N ARG A 133 3.97 -15.57 -7.31
CA ARG A 133 4.57 -14.24 -7.43
C ARG A 133 3.52 -13.17 -7.11
N TYR A 134 3.96 -12.17 -6.36
CA TYR A 134 3.14 -11.03 -5.98
C TYR A 134 3.89 -9.72 -6.22
N ALA A 135 3.18 -8.73 -6.74
CA ALA A 135 3.59 -7.34 -6.74
C ALA A 135 3.12 -6.72 -5.42
N VAL A 136 4.04 -6.23 -4.61
CA VAL A 136 3.73 -5.68 -3.28
C VAL A 136 3.80 -4.17 -3.31
N PHE A 137 2.69 -3.55 -2.99
CA PHE A 137 2.55 -2.10 -2.80
C PHE A 137 2.53 -1.81 -1.31
N THR A 138 3.39 -0.92 -0.85
CA THR A 138 3.31 -0.36 0.50
C THR A 138 2.64 1.01 0.42
N SER A 139 1.68 1.27 1.29
CA SER A 139 1.00 2.57 1.31
C SER A 139 1.91 3.67 1.83
N GLU A 140 1.58 4.90 1.52
CA GLU A 140 2.02 6.03 2.33
C GLU A 140 1.38 5.93 3.73
N ARG A 141 1.93 6.68 4.69
CA ARG A 141 1.35 6.79 6.01
C ARG A 141 0.17 7.75 5.99
N GLY A 142 -0.94 7.35 6.63
CA GLY A 142 -2.13 8.21 6.71
C GLY A 142 -3.39 7.47 7.15
N PRO A 143 -4.57 8.11 7.07
CA PRO A 143 -5.84 7.48 7.39
C PRO A 143 -6.07 6.21 6.57
N VAL A 144 -6.33 5.08 7.24
CA VAL A 144 -6.34 3.74 6.65
C VAL A 144 -7.24 3.63 5.42
N GLN A 145 -8.45 4.17 5.48
CA GLN A 145 -9.37 4.13 4.33
C GLN A 145 -8.80 4.87 3.10
N LYS A 146 -8.18 6.04 3.32
CA LYS A 146 -7.61 6.85 2.26
C LYS A 146 -6.42 6.13 1.60
N VAL A 147 -5.51 5.60 2.42
CA VAL A 147 -4.29 4.94 1.91
C VAL A 147 -4.60 3.64 1.18
N VAL A 148 -5.57 2.85 1.66
CA VAL A 148 -5.99 1.60 1.01
C VAL A 148 -6.68 1.87 -0.33
N VAL A 149 -7.62 2.82 -0.38
CA VAL A 149 -8.26 3.22 -1.66
C VAL A 149 -7.21 3.73 -2.64
N GLY A 150 -6.28 4.57 -2.20
CA GLY A 150 -5.20 5.08 -3.03
C GLY A 150 -4.28 3.97 -3.57
N MET A 151 -4.00 2.93 -2.77
CA MET A 151 -3.23 1.76 -3.25
C MET A 151 -3.97 1.00 -4.34
N TRP A 152 -5.27 0.72 -4.18
CA TRP A 152 -6.05 0.03 -5.20
C TRP A 152 -6.14 0.84 -6.49
N GLN A 153 -6.36 2.16 -6.42
CA GLN A 153 -6.32 3.04 -7.59
C GLN A 153 -4.97 2.96 -8.31
N ARG A 154 -3.88 2.93 -7.55
CA ARG A 154 -2.53 2.79 -8.09
C ARG A 154 -2.32 1.42 -8.75
N VAL A 155 -2.79 0.32 -8.15
CA VAL A 155 -2.77 -1.02 -8.77
C VAL A 155 -3.47 -1.02 -10.12
N TRP A 156 -4.65 -0.41 -10.20
CA TRP A 156 -5.43 -0.37 -11.45
C TRP A 156 -4.79 0.52 -12.52
N ALA A 157 -4.03 1.54 -12.13
CA ALA A 157 -3.30 2.42 -13.03
C ALA A 157 -1.92 1.88 -13.45
N THR A 158 -1.39 0.88 -12.75
CA THR A 158 -0.04 0.35 -13.00
C THR A 158 -0.04 -0.58 -14.22
N PRO A 159 0.77 -0.31 -15.26
CA PRO A 159 0.91 -1.19 -16.42
C PRO A 159 1.44 -2.57 -16.01
N LYS A 160 1.08 -3.61 -16.77
CA LYS A 160 1.47 -4.99 -16.46
C LYS A 160 2.98 -5.19 -16.34
N ASP A 161 3.77 -4.51 -17.17
CA ASP A 161 5.24 -4.62 -17.13
C ASP A 161 5.80 -4.06 -15.80
N ALA A 162 5.23 -2.97 -15.30
CA ALA A 162 5.58 -2.41 -14.00
C ALA A 162 5.04 -3.24 -12.82
N LEU A 163 3.95 -4.00 -13.01
CA LEU A 163 3.48 -5.01 -12.05
C LEU A 163 4.39 -6.25 -12.01
N GLY A 164 5.22 -6.45 -13.03
CA GLY A 164 6.03 -7.65 -13.20
C GLY A 164 5.28 -8.82 -13.82
N GLY A 165 4.12 -8.59 -14.46
CA GLY A 165 3.34 -9.58 -15.19
C GLY A 165 1.84 -9.30 -15.19
N ASP A 166 1.07 -10.22 -15.76
CA ASP A 166 -0.39 -10.14 -15.77
C ASP A 166 -0.96 -10.50 -14.41
N ARG A 167 -1.98 -9.76 -13.93
CA ARG A 167 -2.73 -10.13 -12.73
C ARG A 167 -3.41 -11.48 -12.91
N THR A 168 -3.36 -12.33 -11.88
CA THR A 168 -3.94 -13.67 -11.96
C THR A 168 -5.40 -13.73 -11.50
N TYR A 169 -5.86 -12.75 -10.72
CA TYR A 169 -7.18 -12.71 -10.08
C TYR A 169 -7.52 -13.98 -9.28
N LYS A 170 -6.48 -14.67 -8.76
CA LYS A 170 -6.67 -15.85 -7.91
C LYS A 170 -6.88 -15.47 -6.45
N ALA A 171 -5.94 -14.67 -5.93
CA ALA A 171 -6.05 -14.09 -4.60
C ALA A 171 -5.10 -12.88 -4.49
N ASP A 172 -5.65 -11.73 -4.14
CA ASP A 172 -4.90 -10.57 -3.69
C ASP A 172 -5.14 -10.41 -2.19
N PHE A 173 -4.23 -9.77 -1.45
CA PHE A 173 -4.46 -9.58 -0.03
C PHE A 173 -3.74 -8.36 0.55
N GLU A 174 -4.34 -7.80 1.59
CA GLU A 174 -3.80 -6.71 2.39
C GLU A 174 -3.32 -7.23 3.74
N VAL A 175 -2.21 -6.69 4.24
CA VAL A 175 -1.66 -6.99 5.56
C VAL A 175 -1.66 -5.74 6.41
N TYR A 176 -2.39 -5.81 7.52
CA TYR A 176 -2.49 -4.78 8.55
C TYR A 176 -1.69 -5.23 9.76
N ASP A 177 -0.42 -4.85 9.81
CA ASP A 177 0.49 -5.19 10.90
C ASP A 177 0.53 -4.08 11.98
N GLN A 178 1.54 -4.09 12.83
CA GLN A 178 1.73 -3.08 13.88
C GLN A 178 1.73 -1.64 13.35
N ARG A 179 2.09 -1.40 12.08
CA ARG A 179 2.09 -0.07 11.46
C ARG A 179 0.68 0.44 11.16
N ALA A 180 -0.33 -0.41 11.24
CA ALA A 180 -1.73 -0.09 11.00
C ALA A 180 -2.59 -0.10 12.28
N GLN A 181 -2.00 -0.20 13.47
CA GLN A 181 -2.74 -0.19 14.74
C GLN A 181 -3.45 1.13 15.01
N ASN A 182 -2.91 2.24 14.54
CA ASN A 182 -3.60 3.53 14.57
C ASN A 182 -4.28 3.78 13.22
N PRO A 183 -5.61 3.68 13.10
CA PRO A 183 -6.32 3.88 11.83
C PRO A 183 -6.18 5.28 11.24
N ALA A 184 -5.84 6.29 12.04
CA ALA A 184 -5.62 7.65 11.57
C ALA A 184 -4.23 7.85 10.95
N ASP A 185 -3.30 6.92 11.22
CA ASP A 185 -1.88 7.04 10.84
C ASP A 185 -1.29 5.66 10.48
N ALA A 186 -1.92 4.96 9.55
CA ALA A 186 -1.62 3.60 9.16
C ALA A 186 -0.65 3.51 7.97
N VAL A 187 0.09 2.38 7.92
CA VAL A 187 0.79 1.87 6.73
C VAL A 187 0.33 0.44 6.50
N VAL A 188 -0.06 0.13 5.27
CA VAL A 188 -0.61 -1.17 4.87
C VAL A 188 0.18 -1.69 3.67
N ASP A 189 0.43 -2.99 3.63
CA ASP A 189 0.99 -3.67 2.46
C ASP A 189 -0.11 -4.39 1.68
N LEU A 190 -0.15 -4.19 0.37
CA LEU A 190 -1.08 -4.83 -0.56
C LEU A 190 -0.31 -5.74 -1.51
N TYR A 191 -0.66 -7.00 -1.54
CA TYR A 191 -0.09 -8.05 -2.38
C TYR A 191 -1.03 -8.36 -3.53
N VAL A 192 -0.56 -8.14 -4.76
CA VAL A 192 -1.31 -8.40 -6.01
C VAL A 192 -0.70 -9.58 -6.72
N ALA A 193 -1.47 -10.65 -6.92
CA ALA A 193 -0.99 -11.86 -7.56
C ALA A 193 -0.72 -11.66 -9.06
N VAL A 194 0.50 -12.00 -9.50
CA VAL A 194 0.97 -11.83 -10.90
C VAL A 194 1.59 -13.12 -11.45
N ARG A 195 1.69 -13.21 -12.78
CA ARG A 195 2.33 -14.33 -13.50
C ARG A 195 3.27 -13.83 -14.58
#